data_10147fd2e38fe67f91ad112102934330
#
_entry.id   10147fd2e38fe67f91ad112102934330
#
_cell.length_a   1.000
_cell.length_b   1.000
_cell.length_c   1.000
_cell.angle_alpha   90.00
_cell.angle_beta   90.00
_cell.angle_gamma   90.00
#
_symmetry.space_group_name_H-M   'P 1'
#
loop_
_entity.id
_entity.type
_entity.pdbx_description
1 polymer ?
#
loop_
_entity_poly.entity_id
_entity_poly.type
_entity_poly.pdbx_seq_one_letter_code
_entity_poly.pdbx_strand_id
1 'polypeptide(L)'
;MGKTLLGLALLPLLTFAQTDSHQVKPAQQEMPPSISITPDHLDFADQVVKRASKPQRLTVTNTGGKKLYINSVALSGDDQQDFTVARDTCTGATIDAQKSCVVDVVFAPTATERRKSSLIFTDNALNSPQTVQLSGNGINSADVPPRKSGR
;
A
#
# COMPACT_ATOMS: atom_id res chain seq x y z
N MET A 1 -73.93 60.83 21.08
CA MET A 1 -72.60 61.41 20.95
C MET A 1 -71.56 60.46 21.61
N GLY A 2 -71.05 59.59 20.90
CA GLY A 2 -70.08 58.57 21.41
C GLY A 2 -68.80 58.74 20.69
N LYS A 3 -67.71 58.96 21.42
CA LYS A 3 -66.37 58.99 20.89
C LYS A 3 -65.76 57.61 21.16
N THR A 4 -65.54 56.89 20.09
CA THR A 4 -64.79 55.63 20.09
C THR A 4 -63.29 55.93 20.07
N LEU A 5 -62.59 55.56 21.12
CA LEU A 5 -61.10 55.54 21.16
C LEU A 5 -60.58 54.24 20.55
N LEU A 6 -59.89 54.37 19.44
CA LEU A 6 -59.12 53.27 18.84
C LEU A 6 -57.81 53.09 19.66
N GLY A 7 -57.75 51.98 20.38
CA GLY A 7 -56.50 51.56 21.04
C GLY A 7 -55.57 50.86 20.04
N LEU A 8 -54.45 51.49 19.76
CA LEU A 8 -53.40 50.92 18.96
C LEU A 8 -52.54 50.00 19.85
N ALA A 9 -52.75 48.68 19.69
CA ALA A 9 -51.90 47.71 20.39
C ALA A 9 -50.57 47.58 19.67
N LEU A 10 -49.50 48.05 20.33
CA LEU A 10 -48.13 47.72 19.91
C LEU A 10 -47.82 46.29 20.28
N LEU A 11 -47.64 45.44 19.27
CA LEU A 11 -47.02 44.13 19.44
C LEU A 11 -45.52 44.27 19.55
N PRO A 12 -44.86 43.69 20.56
CA PRO A 12 -43.38 43.64 20.61
C PRO A 12 -42.88 42.68 19.53
N LEU A 13 -42.02 43.19 18.65
CA LEU A 13 -41.21 42.32 17.77
C LEU A 13 -40.31 41.46 18.64
N LEU A 14 -40.60 40.16 18.74
CA LEU A 14 -39.59 39.21 19.22
C LEU A 14 -38.52 39.07 18.15
N THR A 15 -37.40 39.69 18.35
CA THR A 15 -36.17 39.40 17.62
C THR A 15 -35.66 38.03 18.10
N PHE A 16 -35.91 37.02 17.27
CA PHE A 16 -35.20 35.74 17.43
C PHE A 16 -33.70 35.99 17.12
N ALA A 17 -32.89 36.01 18.17
CA ALA A 17 -31.47 35.90 17.98
C ALA A 17 -31.19 34.53 17.36
N GLN A 18 -30.81 34.51 16.10
CA GLN A 18 -30.22 33.34 15.48
C GLN A 18 -28.91 33.07 16.18
N THR A 19 -28.91 32.09 17.07
CA THR A 19 -27.69 31.48 17.55
C THR A 19 -27.07 30.76 16.35
N ASP A 20 -26.04 31.41 15.82
CA ASP A 20 -25.18 30.82 14.81
C ASP A 20 -24.54 29.58 15.43
N SER A 21 -25.21 28.44 15.22
CA SER A 21 -24.66 27.15 15.59
C SER A 21 -23.46 26.93 14.69
N HIS A 22 -22.29 27.36 15.16
CA HIS A 22 -21.02 26.83 14.63
C HIS A 22 -21.08 25.33 14.82
N GLN A 23 -21.59 24.63 13.83
CA GLN A 23 -21.43 23.19 13.68
C GLN A 23 -19.93 22.96 13.56
N VAL A 24 -19.29 22.74 14.71
CA VAL A 24 -17.96 22.13 14.74
C VAL A 24 -18.12 20.78 14.06
N LYS A 25 -17.78 20.72 12.75
CA LYS A 25 -17.66 19.49 12.03
C LYS A 25 -16.79 18.58 12.90
N PRO A 26 -17.28 17.42 13.37
CA PRO A 26 -16.44 16.54 14.14
C PRO A 26 -15.17 16.32 13.34
N ALA A 27 -14.01 16.57 13.95
CA ALA A 27 -12.73 16.27 13.34
C ALA A 27 -12.80 14.79 13.00
N GLN A 28 -12.95 14.48 11.70
CA GLN A 28 -12.83 13.11 11.24
C GLN A 28 -11.42 12.71 11.64
N GLN A 29 -11.32 11.83 12.62
CA GLN A 29 -10.06 11.21 12.99
C GLN A 29 -9.61 10.46 11.75
N GLU A 30 -8.76 11.11 10.95
CA GLU A 30 -8.17 10.47 9.79
C GLU A 30 -7.40 9.25 10.30
N MET A 31 -7.80 8.08 9.82
CA MET A 31 -7.12 6.83 10.16
C MET A 31 -5.62 6.97 9.88
N PRO A 32 -4.74 6.48 10.76
CA PRO A 32 -3.30 6.52 10.54
C PRO A 32 -2.93 5.87 9.20
N PRO A 33 -1.71 6.09 8.71
CA PRO A 33 -1.25 5.36 7.53
C PRO A 33 -1.26 3.86 7.82
N SER A 34 -1.69 3.08 6.85
CA SER A 34 -1.74 1.62 6.91
C SER A 34 -1.30 1.06 5.57
N ILE A 35 -0.55 -0.03 5.61
CA ILE A 35 0.04 -0.63 4.42
C ILE A 35 -0.56 -2.01 4.16
N SER A 36 -0.87 -2.29 2.89
CA SER A 36 -1.18 -3.61 2.38
C SER A 36 -0.26 -3.92 1.21
N ILE A 37 0.36 -5.10 1.22
CA ILE A 37 1.25 -5.56 0.17
C ILE A 37 0.65 -6.82 -0.45
N THR A 38 0.50 -6.83 -1.76
CA THR A 38 -0.12 -7.95 -2.49
C THR A 38 0.73 -8.32 -3.71
N PRO A 39 1.06 -9.60 -3.89
CA PRO A 39 0.86 -10.72 -2.94
C PRO A 39 1.72 -10.58 -1.68
N ASP A 40 1.46 -11.36 -0.65
CA ASP A 40 2.18 -11.35 0.62
C ASP A 40 3.53 -12.11 0.59
N HIS A 41 3.75 -12.87 -0.48
CA HIS A 41 5.01 -13.57 -0.79
C HIS A 41 5.19 -13.73 -2.30
N LEU A 42 6.43 -13.97 -2.76
CA LEU A 42 6.74 -14.32 -4.14
C LEU A 42 7.42 -15.68 -4.18
N ASP A 43 6.87 -16.61 -4.99
CA ASP A 43 7.50 -17.88 -5.32
C ASP A 43 7.78 -17.95 -6.83
N PHE A 44 9.07 -18.04 -7.17
CA PHE A 44 9.54 -18.04 -8.55
C PHE A 44 9.60 -19.43 -9.18
N ALA A 45 9.13 -20.46 -8.46
CA ALA A 45 9.19 -21.86 -8.89
C ALA A 45 10.61 -22.28 -9.33
N ASP A 46 10.70 -23.21 -10.31
CA ASP A 46 11.96 -23.70 -10.85
C ASP A 46 12.57 -22.71 -11.85
N GLN A 47 13.81 -22.33 -11.64
CA GLN A 47 14.57 -21.47 -12.53
C GLN A 47 15.96 -22.03 -12.78
N VAL A 48 16.35 -22.10 -14.05
CA VAL A 48 17.70 -22.58 -14.41
C VAL A 48 18.76 -21.66 -13.83
N VAL A 49 19.78 -22.24 -13.19
CA VAL A 49 20.92 -21.51 -12.62
C VAL A 49 21.52 -20.55 -13.65
N LYS A 50 21.82 -19.32 -13.22
CA LYS A 50 22.34 -18.21 -14.03
C LYS A 50 21.38 -17.69 -15.11
N ARG A 51 20.11 -18.07 -15.07
CA ARG A 51 19.06 -17.50 -15.93
C ARG A 51 18.05 -16.72 -15.09
N ALA A 52 17.73 -15.52 -15.53
CA ALA A 52 16.72 -14.68 -14.87
C ALA A 52 15.31 -15.17 -15.18
N SER A 53 14.46 -15.14 -14.17
CA SER A 53 13.02 -15.36 -14.29
C SER A 53 12.31 -14.17 -14.97
N LYS A 54 11.04 -14.31 -15.30
CA LYS A 54 10.17 -13.16 -15.53
C LYS A 54 10.01 -12.39 -14.21
N PRO A 55 9.85 -11.05 -14.29
CA PRO A 55 9.56 -10.26 -13.09
C PRO A 55 8.23 -10.66 -12.47
N GLN A 56 8.18 -10.75 -11.15
CA GLN A 56 6.94 -10.81 -10.39
C GLN A 56 6.70 -9.49 -9.65
N ARG A 57 5.46 -9.04 -9.62
CA ARG A 57 5.06 -7.73 -9.10
C ARG A 57 4.47 -7.82 -7.72
N LEU A 58 4.91 -6.93 -6.86
CA LEU A 58 4.26 -6.54 -5.61
C LEU A 58 3.56 -5.19 -5.80
N THR A 59 2.34 -5.09 -5.33
CA THR A 59 1.59 -3.84 -5.23
C THR A 59 1.48 -3.45 -3.77
N VAL A 60 1.98 -2.27 -3.45
CA VAL A 60 1.94 -1.69 -2.10
C VAL A 60 0.88 -0.62 -2.08
N THR A 61 -0.15 -0.78 -1.27
CA THR A 61 -1.31 0.12 -1.19
C THR A 61 -1.40 0.76 0.20
N ASN A 62 -1.61 2.07 0.24
CA ASN A 62 -1.99 2.75 1.46
C ASN A 62 -3.48 2.52 1.74
N THR A 63 -3.80 1.69 2.70
CA THR A 63 -5.18 1.40 3.15
C THR A 63 -5.65 2.30 4.29
N GLY A 64 -4.77 3.19 4.78
CA GLY A 64 -5.09 4.19 5.80
C GLY A 64 -5.68 5.48 5.23
N GLY A 65 -5.95 6.43 6.10
CA GLY A 65 -6.47 7.76 5.73
C GLY A 65 -5.38 8.81 5.57
N LYS A 66 -4.27 8.68 6.29
CA LYS A 66 -3.11 9.58 6.20
C LYS A 66 -2.10 9.09 5.17
N LYS A 67 -1.24 10.01 4.73
CA LYS A 67 -0.16 9.70 3.77
C LYS A 67 0.78 8.62 4.31
N LEU A 68 1.07 7.62 3.48
CA LEU A 68 2.06 6.59 3.74
C LEU A 68 3.39 7.01 3.08
N TYR A 69 4.46 7.06 3.87
CA TYR A 69 5.80 7.35 3.39
C TYR A 69 6.62 6.06 3.41
N ILE A 70 7.11 5.64 2.26
CA ILE A 70 8.02 4.49 2.14
C ILE A 70 9.46 5.01 2.15
N ASN A 71 10.19 4.79 3.23
CA ASN A 71 11.57 5.25 3.36
C ASN A 71 12.53 4.43 2.51
N SER A 72 12.38 3.09 2.53
CA SER A 72 13.25 2.19 1.78
C SER A 72 12.58 0.85 1.48
N VAL A 73 13.04 0.23 0.39
CA VAL A 73 12.76 -1.15 0.01
C VAL A 73 14.10 -1.85 -0.17
N ALA A 74 14.38 -2.89 0.62
CA ALA A 74 15.68 -3.54 0.64
C ALA A 74 15.57 -5.07 0.66
N LEU A 75 16.45 -5.74 -0.09
CA LEU A 75 16.61 -7.20 0.00
C LEU A 75 17.42 -7.56 1.26
N SER A 76 17.09 -8.70 1.88
CA SER A 76 17.76 -9.23 3.06
C SER A 76 17.66 -10.76 3.08
N GLY A 77 18.63 -11.41 3.66
CA GLY A 77 18.69 -12.87 3.81
C GLY A 77 19.90 -13.48 3.10
N ASP A 78 20.11 -14.78 3.32
CA ASP A 78 21.32 -15.48 2.90
C ASP A 78 21.47 -15.56 1.38
N ASP A 79 20.36 -15.66 0.66
CA ASP A 79 20.36 -15.78 -0.81
C ASP A 79 19.91 -14.47 -1.51
N GLN A 80 20.06 -13.32 -0.85
CA GLN A 80 19.62 -12.04 -1.42
C GLN A 80 20.24 -11.71 -2.79
N GLN A 81 21.45 -12.21 -3.07
CA GLN A 81 22.15 -12.04 -4.35
C GLN A 81 21.45 -12.74 -5.52
N ASP A 82 20.57 -13.70 -5.23
CA ASP A 82 19.79 -14.42 -6.24
C ASP A 82 18.50 -13.68 -6.64
N PHE A 83 18.18 -12.60 -5.95
CA PHE A 83 17.00 -11.76 -6.20
C PHE A 83 17.45 -10.34 -6.56
N THR A 84 16.72 -9.71 -7.45
CA THR A 84 16.99 -8.32 -7.89
C THR A 84 15.69 -7.55 -7.99
N VAL A 85 15.67 -6.35 -7.42
CA VAL A 85 14.59 -5.39 -7.63
C VAL A 85 14.79 -4.76 -9.01
N ALA A 86 13.99 -5.21 -9.98
CA ALA A 86 14.09 -4.77 -11.38
C ALA A 86 13.36 -3.44 -11.62
N ARG A 87 12.35 -3.13 -10.80
CA ARG A 87 11.63 -1.87 -10.80
C ARG A 87 11.16 -1.55 -9.39
N ASP A 88 11.32 -0.31 -9.00
CA ASP A 88 10.85 0.21 -7.71
C ASP A 88 10.27 1.61 -7.91
N THR A 89 9.00 1.77 -7.58
CA THR A 89 8.31 3.06 -7.53
C THR A 89 7.88 3.41 -6.11
N CYS A 90 8.31 2.62 -5.14
CA CYS A 90 7.94 2.76 -3.73
C CYS A 90 8.99 3.49 -2.90
N THR A 91 10.28 3.20 -3.10
CA THR A 91 11.36 3.84 -2.32
C THR A 91 11.30 5.37 -2.44
N GLY A 92 11.24 6.05 -1.30
CA GLY A 92 11.12 7.51 -1.21
C GLY A 92 9.75 8.06 -1.60
N ALA A 93 8.77 7.21 -1.90
CA ALA A 93 7.45 7.65 -2.33
C ALA A 93 6.57 8.09 -1.16
N THR A 94 5.72 9.07 -1.45
CA THR A 94 4.58 9.46 -0.63
C THR A 94 3.31 8.96 -1.30
N ILE A 95 2.59 8.07 -0.64
CA ILE A 95 1.40 7.39 -1.17
C ILE A 95 0.16 7.94 -0.47
N ASP A 96 -0.70 8.63 -1.20
CA ASP A 96 -1.98 9.12 -0.69
C ASP A 96 -2.91 7.95 -0.32
N ALA A 97 -3.93 8.23 0.48
CA ALA A 97 -4.95 7.25 0.84
C ALA A 97 -5.54 6.56 -0.40
N GLN A 98 -5.64 5.23 -0.36
CA GLN A 98 -6.14 4.36 -1.44
C GLN A 98 -5.31 4.39 -2.74
N LYS A 99 -4.10 4.95 -2.72
CA LYS A 99 -3.14 4.89 -3.83
C LYS A 99 -2.11 3.81 -3.58
N SER A 100 -1.35 3.48 -4.64
CA SER A 100 -0.40 2.37 -4.63
C SER A 100 0.90 2.73 -5.36
N CYS A 101 1.97 2.03 -4.98
CA CYS A 101 3.21 1.92 -5.74
C CYS A 101 3.50 0.46 -6.07
N VAL A 102 4.49 0.19 -6.89
CA VAL A 102 4.83 -1.16 -7.32
C VAL A 102 6.32 -1.43 -7.20
N VAL A 103 6.64 -2.70 -6.90
CA VAL A 103 7.98 -3.25 -6.92
C VAL A 103 7.97 -4.53 -7.76
N ASP A 104 8.84 -4.62 -8.77
CA ASP A 104 9.01 -5.82 -9.58
C ASP A 104 10.32 -6.49 -9.18
N VAL A 105 10.25 -7.78 -8.87
CA VAL A 105 11.39 -8.60 -8.45
C VAL A 105 11.67 -9.69 -9.48
N VAL A 106 12.94 -9.95 -9.72
CA VAL A 106 13.45 -11.01 -10.61
C VAL A 106 14.29 -11.97 -9.79
N PHE A 107 14.19 -13.25 -10.08
CA PHE A 107 14.97 -14.32 -9.49
C PHE A 107 15.98 -14.87 -10.50
N ALA A 108 17.26 -14.93 -10.15
CA ALA A 108 18.33 -15.47 -10.98
C ALA A 108 19.26 -16.31 -10.09
N PRO A 109 18.95 -17.60 -9.84
CA PRO A 109 19.67 -18.42 -8.89
C PRO A 109 21.15 -18.59 -9.27
N THR A 110 22.04 -18.46 -8.30
CA THR A 110 23.47 -18.71 -8.46
C THR A 110 23.85 -20.17 -8.21
N ALA A 111 22.96 -20.94 -7.55
CA ALA A 111 23.14 -22.37 -7.26
C ALA A 111 21.81 -23.11 -7.38
N THR A 112 21.88 -24.44 -7.42
CA THR A 112 20.71 -25.32 -7.34
C THR A 112 20.08 -25.31 -5.94
N GLU A 113 18.92 -25.94 -5.81
CA GLU A 113 18.12 -26.06 -4.57
C GLU A 113 17.31 -24.79 -4.25
N ARG A 114 16.57 -24.89 -3.14
CA ARG A 114 15.69 -23.82 -2.68
C ARG A 114 16.49 -22.62 -2.20
N ARG A 115 16.21 -21.48 -2.83
CA ARG A 115 16.80 -20.16 -2.49
C ARG A 115 15.74 -19.33 -1.78
N LYS A 116 16.15 -18.58 -0.76
CA LYS A 116 15.24 -17.76 0.05
C LYS A 116 15.83 -16.39 0.33
N SER A 117 14.97 -15.40 0.32
CA SER A 117 15.31 -14.03 0.69
C SER A 117 14.06 -13.34 1.24
N SER A 118 14.20 -12.10 1.64
CA SER A 118 13.11 -11.24 2.08
C SER A 118 13.24 -9.86 1.46
N LEU A 119 12.11 -9.24 1.14
CA LEU A 119 12.04 -7.84 0.77
C LEU A 119 11.44 -7.08 1.95
N ILE A 120 12.19 -6.10 2.48
CA ILE A 120 11.84 -5.33 3.67
C ILE A 120 11.42 -3.93 3.24
N PHE A 121 10.23 -3.52 3.66
CA PHE A 121 9.69 -2.18 3.46
C PHE A 121 9.77 -1.43 4.79
N THR A 122 10.50 -0.32 4.83
CA THR A 122 10.53 0.59 5.98
C THR A 122 9.66 1.80 5.67
N ASP A 123 8.68 2.06 6.49
CA ASP A 123 7.64 3.06 6.26
C ASP A 123 7.17 3.71 7.57
N ASN A 124 6.18 4.60 7.52
CA ASN A 124 5.61 5.27 8.69
C ASN A 124 4.31 4.66 9.21
N ALA A 125 3.91 3.48 8.77
CA ALA A 125 2.79 2.75 9.35
C ALA A 125 3.16 2.16 10.72
N LEU A 126 2.17 1.91 11.58
CA LEU A 126 2.39 1.45 12.96
C LEU A 126 3.10 0.10 13.05
N ASN A 127 2.96 -0.74 12.02
CA ASN A 127 3.53 -2.09 11.96
C ASN A 127 4.79 -2.17 11.10
N SER A 128 5.43 -1.04 10.81
CA SER A 128 6.71 -1.01 10.09
C SER A 128 7.84 -1.63 10.92
N PRO A 129 8.80 -2.36 10.29
CA PRO A 129 8.90 -2.67 8.87
C PRO A 129 8.01 -3.84 8.44
N GLN A 130 7.59 -3.85 7.16
CA GLN A 130 6.90 -4.97 6.55
C GLN A 130 7.92 -5.90 5.89
N THR A 131 7.66 -7.20 5.91
CA THR A 131 8.54 -8.20 5.30
C THR A 131 7.73 -9.08 4.34
N VAL A 132 8.19 -9.16 3.09
CA VAL A 132 7.67 -10.06 2.07
C VAL A 132 8.68 -11.18 1.82
N GLN A 133 8.24 -12.43 1.95
CA GLN A 133 9.11 -13.59 1.71
C GLN A 133 9.27 -13.82 0.21
N LEU A 134 10.52 -14.06 -0.20
CA LEU A 134 10.88 -14.41 -1.56
C LEU A 134 11.45 -15.83 -1.56
N SER A 135 11.03 -16.65 -2.52
CA SER A 135 11.58 -17.99 -2.70
C SER A 135 11.60 -18.41 -4.15
N GLY A 136 12.48 -19.30 -4.49
CA GLY A 136 12.60 -19.93 -5.80
C GLY A 136 13.47 -21.17 -5.71
N ASN A 137 13.44 -22.02 -6.72
CA ASN A 137 14.24 -23.22 -6.79
C ASN A 137 15.22 -23.14 -7.97
N GLY A 138 16.52 -23.19 -7.69
CA GLY A 138 17.53 -23.29 -8.72
C GLY A 138 17.64 -24.72 -9.24
N ILE A 139 17.59 -24.92 -10.57
CA ILE A 139 17.74 -26.23 -11.22
C ILE A 139 18.86 -26.19 -12.25
N ASN A 140 19.43 -27.36 -12.58
CA ASN A 140 20.34 -27.47 -13.71
C ASN A 140 19.56 -27.46 -15.04
N SER A 141 20.21 -27.04 -16.11
CA SER A 141 19.59 -27.05 -17.45
C SER A 141 19.21 -28.45 -17.94
N ALA A 142 19.90 -29.49 -17.44
CA ALA A 142 19.60 -30.89 -17.76
C ALA A 142 18.28 -31.40 -17.14
N ASP A 143 17.84 -30.76 -16.06
CA ASP A 143 16.64 -31.13 -15.30
C ASP A 143 15.35 -30.49 -15.85
N VAL A 144 15.48 -29.64 -16.88
CA VAL A 144 14.33 -29.01 -17.53
C VAL A 144 13.55 -30.06 -18.31
N PRO A 145 12.28 -30.34 -17.98
CA PRO A 145 11.47 -31.31 -18.70
C PRO A 145 11.31 -30.86 -20.17
N PRO A 146 11.35 -31.80 -21.13
CA PRO A 146 11.18 -31.45 -22.55
C PRO A 146 9.82 -30.79 -22.77
N ARG A 147 9.80 -29.70 -23.51
CA ARG A 147 8.54 -29.07 -23.90
C ARG A 147 7.72 -30.07 -24.68
N LYS A 148 6.52 -30.37 -24.22
CA LYS A 148 5.56 -31.11 -25.04
C LYS A 148 5.26 -30.24 -26.27
N SER A 149 5.80 -30.65 -27.42
CA SER A 149 5.41 -30.06 -28.69
C SER A 149 3.96 -30.50 -28.95
N GLY A 150 3.02 -29.56 -28.71
CA GLY A 150 1.64 -29.78 -29.14
C GLY A 150 1.61 -29.83 -30.66
N ARG A 151 1.11 -30.92 -31.20
CA ARG A 151 0.62 -31.04 -32.58
C ARG A 151 -0.76 -30.43 -32.66
#